data_60dc49bafb3b51ba5b984fae14de159d
#
_entry.id   60dc49bafb3b51ba5b984fae14de159d
#
_cell.length_a   1.000
_cell.length_b   1.000
_cell.length_c   1.000
_cell.angle_alpha   90.00
_cell.angle_beta   90.00
_cell.angle_gamma   90.00
#
_symmetry.space_group_name_H-M   'P 1'
#
loop_
_entity.id
_entity.type
_entity.pdbx_description
1 polymer ?
#
loop_
_entity_poly.entity_id
_entity_poly.type
_entity_poly.pdbx_seq_one_letter_code
_entity_poly.pdbx_strand_id
1 'polypeptide(L)'
;MKKENITKIVVVFLLVCIASVLLYFGFYLKNVSKPKYVFSSLIDSIDLLKDKYFSFDSKYLVGDNFSIDGNVSFEMSSEKYGISSDPSILSKYYMINNLNNTTINYKLMQDIKNKKIYSEVKTNIGTQNVLYNKLLVENATKYYFINSVYSNYINGGSCNYFESLTEENTTKDNVDYLYNFILKSLKNNLKEEYFEKNIVNENILNKDTDVYQISLTIDDKRVKDILSGILDDLKNDKRSYSILSSSDNNFKKRKVNYNKRILDKKESYTINVFISKSFYKPLKYEVVHILNNDVKSYSYEGSLSVGTIYYIDNDTIKYIGSTTINDKSITIKFSDYLKNDVGILKYENGVNSSNLNLLFNNGTKSYDLVISSKFVNYNKKNKSYTNSISSSFKVTDKKIVVVSGNVKIDNKVSSVVKIDEDTTGAILNSKLSNDAVSKKKNLYNNLRVRYEKNG
;
A
#
# COMPACT_ATOMS: atom_id res chain seq x y z
N MET A 1 -5.67 19.73 7.18
CA MET A 1 -4.67 19.35 6.14
C MET A 1 -5.44 18.66 5.02
N LYS A 2 -5.36 19.11 3.77
CA LYS A 2 -6.06 18.45 2.66
C LYS A 2 -5.52 17.00 2.52
N LYS A 3 -6.41 16.04 2.25
CA LYS A 3 -6.09 14.61 2.04
C LYS A 3 -4.90 14.41 1.08
N GLU A 4 -4.74 15.32 0.16
CA GLU A 4 -3.68 15.46 -0.82
C GLU A 4 -2.26 15.65 -0.21
N ASN A 5 -2.14 16.37 0.91
CA ASN A 5 -0.85 16.62 1.56
C ASN A 5 -0.35 15.37 2.32
N ILE A 6 -1.26 14.56 2.87
CA ILE A 6 -0.88 13.31 3.56
C ILE A 6 -0.37 12.30 2.53
N THR A 7 -1.03 12.18 1.39
CA THR A 7 -0.60 11.28 0.30
C THR A 7 0.76 11.72 -0.26
N LYS A 8 0.98 13.04 -0.43
CA LYS A 8 2.28 13.57 -0.89
C LYS A 8 3.39 13.32 0.13
N ILE A 9 3.13 13.51 1.43
CA ILE A 9 4.11 13.20 2.49
C ILE A 9 4.43 11.70 2.52
N VAL A 10 3.44 10.82 2.37
CA VAL A 10 3.65 9.36 2.35
C VAL A 10 4.42 8.92 1.10
N VAL A 11 4.13 9.48 -0.06
CA VAL A 11 4.86 9.19 -1.31
C VAL A 11 6.31 9.66 -1.22
N VAL A 12 6.53 10.87 -0.73
CA VAL A 12 7.88 11.40 -0.52
C VAL A 12 8.62 10.60 0.54
N PHE A 13 7.94 10.22 1.60
CA PHE A 13 8.48 9.36 2.64
C PHE A 13 8.90 7.99 2.07
N LEU A 14 8.06 7.35 1.26
CA LEU A 14 8.40 6.11 0.55
C LEU A 14 9.63 6.30 -0.36
N LEU A 15 9.71 7.41 -1.10
CA LEU A 15 10.86 7.74 -1.95
C LEU A 15 12.13 7.96 -1.13
N VAL A 16 12.04 8.61 0.03
CA VAL A 16 13.17 8.83 0.93
C VAL A 16 13.57 7.53 1.64
N CYS A 17 12.62 6.69 2.05
CA CYS A 17 12.91 5.34 2.56
C CYS A 17 13.58 4.49 1.50
N ILE A 18 13.09 4.50 0.27
CA ILE A 18 13.71 3.83 -0.87
C ILE A 18 15.13 4.36 -1.06
N ALA A 19 15.35 5.67 -1.08
CA ALA A 19 16.67 6.27 -1.18
C ALA A 19 17.59 5.85 -0.01
N SER A 20 17.12 5.87 1.22
CA SER A 20 17.89 5.54 2.42
C SER A 20 18.34 4.08 2.46
N VAL A 21 17.50 3.19 1.95
CA VAL A 21 17.79 1.76 1.94
C VAL A 21 18.62 1.36 0.71
N LEU A 22 18.51 2.10 -0.40
CA LEU A 22 19.40 1.96 -1.57
C LEU A 22 20.87 2.18 -1.21
N LEU A 23 21.14 2.99 -0.18
CA LEU A 23 22.48 3.15 0.41
C LEU A 23 23.04 1.89 1.05
N TYR A 24 22.20 0.99 1.56
CA TYR A 24 22.65 -0.21 2.28
C TYR A 24 23.46 -1.16 1.37
N PHE A 25 23.23 -1.14 0.09
CA PHE A 25 23.87 -2.08 -0.85
C PHE A 25 25.09 -1.52 -1.57
N GLY A 26 25.70 -0.43 -1.09
CA GLY A 26 27.02 0.10 -1.46
C GLY A 26 27.46 -0.21 -2.90
N PHE A 27 26.84 0.47 -3.89
CA PHE A 27 27.13 0.20 -5.27
C PHE A 27 28.54 0.60 -5.65
N TYR A 28 29.40 -0.37 -5.98
CA TYR A 28 30.57 -0.14 -6.80
C TYR A 28 30.13 0.09 -8.24
N LEU A 29 29.80 1.32 -8.59
CA LEU A 29 29.41 1.68 -9.95
C LEU A 29 30.68 1.78 -10.82
N LYS A 30 31.14 0.68 -11.36
CA LYS A 30 32.23 0.66 -12.34
C LYS A 30 31.93 1.45 -13.64
N ASN A 31 30.65 1.79 -13.89
CA ASN A 31 30.20 2.43 -15.13
C ASN A 31 29.34 3.67 -14.92
N VAL A 32 29.84 4.64 -14.19
CA VAL A 32 29.21 5.98 -14.06
C VAL A 32 29.01 6.69 -15.42
N SER A 33 29.64 6.19 -16.48
CA SER A 33 29.46 6.69 -17.84
C SER A 33 28.06 6.42 -18.42
N LYS A 34 27.27 5.52 -17.81
CA LYS A 34 25.95 5.12 -18.31
C LYS A 34 24.86 5.47 -17.28
N PRO A 35 24.24 6.65 -17.33
CA PRO A 35 23.22 7.07 -16.38
C PRO A 35 22.08 6.07 -16.19
N LYS A 36 21.58 5.47 -17.28
CA LYS A 36 20.56 4.43 -17.25
C LYS A 36 20.96 3.22 -16.39
N TYR A 37 22.24 2.84 -16.39
CA TYR A 37 22.73 1.74 -15.56
C TYR A 37 22.62 2.05 -14.07
N VAL A 38 22.90 3.28 -13.65
CA VAL A 38 22.75 3.73 -12.25
C VAL A 38 21.31 3.55 -11.80
N PHE A 39 20.36 4.06 -12.57
CA PHE A 39 18.94 3.95 -12.23
C PHE A 39 18.42 2.50 -12.33
N SER A 40 18.90 1.70 -13.27
CA SER A 40 18.57 0.27 -13.31
C SER A 40 19.03 -0.45 -12.05
N SER A 41 20.22 -0.14 -11.56
CA SER A 41 20.74 -0.69 -10.30
C SER A 41 19.95 -0.22 -9.08
N LEU A 42 19.42 1.02 -9.09
CA LEU A 42 18.51 1.49 -8.06
C LEU A 42 17.20 0.69 -8.04
N ILE A 43 16.64 0.39 -9.21
CA ILE A 43 15.43 -0.44 -9.33
C ILE A 43 15.71 -1.87 -8.82
N ASP A 44 16.88 -2.46 -9.15
CA ASP A 44 17.26 -3.79 -8.62
C ASP A 44 17.38 -3.80 -7.08
N SER A 45 17.76 -2.68 -6.50
CA SER A 45 17.86 -2.55 -5.05
C SER A 45 16.49 -2.58 -4.35
N ILE A 46 15.40 -2.26 -5.04
CA ILE A 46 14.03 -2.36 -4.48
C ILE A 46 13.71 -3.81 -4.13
N ASP A 47 14.13 -4.79 -4.93
CA ASP A 47 13.94 -6.21 -4.65
C ASP A 47 14.67 -6.65 -3.37
N LEU A 48 15.92 -6.23 -3.23
CA LEU A 48 16.69 -6.54 -2.04
C LEU A 48 16.07 -5.97 -0.76
N LEU A 49 15.40 -4.82 -0.86
CA LEU A 49 14.66 -4.22 0.24
C LEU A 49 13.43 -5.00 0.63
N LYS A 50 12.63 -5.38 -0.38
CA LYS A 50 11.46 -6.24 -0.19
C LYS A 50 11.87 -7.49 0.59
N ASP A 51 12.94 -8.17 0.17
CA ASP A 51 13.39 -9.41 0.79
C ASP A 51 13.92 -9.18 2.22
N LYS A 52 14.59 -8.09 2.46
CA LYS A 52 15.20 -7.81 3.78
C LYS A 52 14.19 -7.32 4.82
N TYR A 53 13.31 -6.39 4.44
CA TYR A 53 12.42 -5.71 5.40
C TYR A 53 10.97 -6.17 5.35
N PHE A 54 10.54 -6.73 4.22
CA PHE A 54 9.14 -7.11 3.99
C PHE A 54 8.94 -8.60 3.73
N SER A 55 10.02 -9.42 3.76
CA SER A 55 9.87 -10.86 3.68
C SER A 55 9.39 -11.43 5.01
N PHE A 56 8.32 -12.20 4.94
CA PHE A 56 7.89 -13.05 6.04
C PHE A 56 8.61 -14.39 5.97
N ASP A 57 8.79 -15.05 7.12
CA ASP A 57 9.26 -16.43 7.16
C ASP A 57 8.36 -17.30 6.25
N SER A 58 8.96 -18.01 5.32
CA SER A 58 8.27 -18.81 4.30
C SER A 58 7.27 -19.82 4.89
N LYS A 59 7.46 -20.22 6.15
CA LYS A 59 6.51 -21.11 6.85
C LYS A 59 5.11 -20.50 7.02
N TYR A 60 4.99 -19.15 7.02
CA TYR A 60 3.71 -18.44 7.12
C TYR A 60 3.09 -18.14 5.76
N LEU A 61 3.73 -18.54 4.66
CA LEU A 61 3.15 -18.46 3.34
C LEU A 61 2.20 -19.63 3.15
N VAL A 62 0.93 -19.34 3.03
CA VAL A 62 -0.05 -20.34 2.59
C VAL A 62 0.12 -20.58 1.10
N GLY A 63 0.00 -21.84 0.68
CA GLY A 63 -0.05 -22.19 -0.73
C GLY A 63 -1.35 -21.70 -1.37
N ASP A 64 -1.62 -22.15 -2.58
CA ASP A 64 -2.80 -21.74 -3.33
C ASP A 64 -4.12 -22.27 -2.76
N ASN A 65 -4.07 -23.34 -1.98
CA ASN A 65 -5.19 -23.81 -1.17
C ASN A 65 -5.06 -23.21 0.22
N PHE A 66 -5.99 -22.35 0.59
CA PHE A 66 -6.00 -21.73 1.90
C PHE A 66 -7.41 -21.41 2.40
N SER A 67 -7.52 -21.38 3.71
CA SER A 67 -8.67 -20.86 4.45
C SER A 67 -8.18 -19.82 5.43
N ILE A 68 -8.77 -18.64 5.40
CA ILE A 68 -8.58 -17.58 6.39
C ILE A 68 -9.94 -17.34 7.05
N ASP A 69 -9.98 -17.45 8.38
CA ASP A 69 -11.14 -17.13 9.21
C ASP A 69 -10.73 -16.00 10.14
N GLY A 70 -11.31 -14.83 9.94
CA GLY A 70 -10.86 -13.59 10.56
C GLY A 70 -11.96 -12.84 11.29
N ASN A 71 -11.54 -12.08 12.30
CA ASN A 71 -12.37 -11.17 13.07
C ASN A 71 -11.71 -9.80 13.15
N VAL A 72 -12.49 -8.74 12.98
CA VAL A 72 -12.09 -7.35 13.23
C VAL A 72 -12.92 -6.80 14.37
N SER A 73 -12.26 -6.21 15.34
CA SER A 73 -12.88 -5.50 16.46
C SER A 73 -12.30 -4.10 16.63
N PHE A 74 -13.07 -3.22 17.26
CA PHE A 74 -12.74 -1.82 17.43
C PHE A 74 -12.89 -1.43 18.91
N GLU A 75 -11.90 -0.68 19.41
CA GLU A 75 -11.92 -0.03 20.72
C GLU A 75 -11.64 1.44 20.49
N MET A 76 -12.67 2.29 20.59
CA MET A 76 -12.58 3.70 20.25
C MET A 76 -12.96 4.56 21.45
N SER A 77 -12.28 5.68 21.63
CA SER A 77 -12.58 6.66 22.66
C SER A 77 -12.34 8.09 22.21
N SER A 78 -12.94 9.05 22.89
CA SER A 78 -12.74 10.48 22.69
C SER A 78 -12.99 11.25 23.98
N GLU A 79 -12.13 12.19 24.30
CA GLU A 79 -12.35 13.18 25.34
C GLU A 79 -13.13 14.40 24.79
N LYS A 80 -13.08 14.60 23.48
CA LYS A 80 -13.72 15.76 22.82
C LYS A 80 -15.18 15.55 22.52
N TYR A 81 -15.59 14.31 22.24
CA TYR A 81 -16.94 13.98 21.81
C TYR A 81 -17.63 13.16 22.91
N GLY A 82 -18.70 13.70 23.46
CA GLY A 82 -19.56 13.06 24.45
C GLY A 82 -21.03 13.31 24.14
N ILE A 83 -21.92 12.96 25.06
CA ILE A 83 -23.35 13.28 24.96
C ILE A 83 -23.50 14.80 24.98
N SER A 84 -24.10 15.37 23.93
CA SER A 84 -24.23 16.81 23.71
C SER A 84 -25.56 17.14 23.06
N SER A 85 -26.06 18.34 23.30
CA SER A 85 -27.21 18.90 22.56
C SER A 85 -26.82 19.37 21.15
N ASP A 86 -25.53 19.53 20.85
CA ASP A 86 -25.05 19.85 19.50
C ASP A 86 -25.12 18.60 18.60
N PRO A 87 -25.95 18.61 17.54
CA PRO A 87 -26.13 17.45 16.66
C PRO A 87 -24.82 16.95 16.02
N SER A 88 -23.87 17.85 15.77
CA SER A 88 -22.60 17.49 15.14
C SER A 88 -21.66 16.74 16.09
N ILE A 89 -21.67 17.07 17.36
CA ILE A 89 -20.91 16.40 18.42
C ILE A 89 -21.59 15.07 18.76
N LEU A 90 -22.91 15.09 18.91
CA LEU A 90 -23.71 13.91 19.21
C LEU A 90 -23.57 12.81 18.13
N SER A 91 -23.59 13.21 16.84
CA SER A 91 -23.37 12.28 15.72
C SER A 91 -22.02 11.58 15.82
N LYS A 92 -20.94 12.30 16.18
CA LYS A 92 -19.61 11.74 16.35
C LYS A 92 -19.51 10.80 17.54
N TYR A 93 -20.17 11.14 18.65
CA TYR A 93 -20.27 10.28 19.81
C TYR A 93 -20.94 8.95 19.46
N TYR A 94 -22.09 8.99 18.76
CA TYR A 94 -22.78 7.78 18.33
C TYR A 94 -21.95 6.95 17.36
N MET A 95 -21.24 7.59 16.45
CA MET A 95 -20.34 6.87 15.53
C MET A 95 -19.25 6.09 16.28
N ILE A 96 -18.63 6.69 17.29
CA ILE A 96 -17.61 6.05 18.14
C ILE A 96 -18.23 4.86 18.88
N ASN A 97 -19.40 5.07 19.52
CA ASN A 97 -20.09 4.04 20.26
C ASN A 97 -20.53 2.86 19.37
N ASN A 98 -21.04 3.15 18.17
CA ASN A 98 -21.41 2.11 17.22
C ASN A 98 -20.19 1.33 16.68
N LEU A 99 -19.05 1.99 16.49
CA LEU A 99 -17.80 1.30 16.12
C LEU A 99 -17.35 0.34 17.23
N ASN A 100 -17.42 0.75 18.51
CA ASN A 100 -17.09 -0.12 19.64
C ASN A 100 -17.97 -1.37 19.73
N ASN A 101 -19.21 -1.25 19.28
CA ASN A 101 -20.17 -2.35 19.23
C ASN A 101 -20.12 -3.12 17.89
N THR A 102 -19.23 -2.74 16.99
CA THR A 102 -19.10 -3.38 15.66
C THR A 102 -18.11 -4.52 15.71
N THR A 103 -18.54 -5.65 15.17
CA THR A 103 -17.65 -6.78 14.86
C THR A 103 -17.79 -7.16 13.39
N ILE A 104 -16.66 -7.42 12.73
CA ILE A 104 -16.64 -7.89 11.37
C ILE A 104 -15.99 -9.27 11.36
N ASN A 105 -16.77 -10.29 11.05
CA ASN A 105 -16.26 -11.63 10.83
C ASN A 105 -16.14 -11.86 9.34
N TYR A 106 -15.04 -12.42 8.89
CA TYR A 106 -14.87 -12.75 7.49
C TYR A 106 -14.20 -14.10 7.31
N LYS A 107 -14.52 -14.71 6.19
CA LYS A 107 -13.93 -15.97 5.76
C LYS A 107 -13.52 -15.85 4.31
N LEU A 108 -12.31 -16.26 4.01
CA LEU A 108 -11.77 -16.29 2.65
C LEU A 108 -11.15 -17.68 2.42
N MET A 109 -11.56 -18.34 1.37
CA MET A 109 -11.11 -19.69 1.05
C MET A 109 -10.82 -19.81 -0.44
N GLN A 110 -9.75 -20.52 -0.77
CA GLN A 110 -9.40 -20.84 -2.14
C GLN A 110 -9.03 -22.33 -2.23
N ASP A 111 -9.66 -23.01 -3.17
CA ASP A 111 -9.42 -24.39 -3.53
C ASP A 111 -9.18 -24.48 -5.03
N ILE A 112 -7.91 -24.52 -5.43
CA ILE A 112 -7.54 -24.55 -6.84
C ILE A 112 -7.91 -25.88 -7.48
N LYS A 113 -7.74 -27.01 -6.76
CA LYS A 113 -8.04 -28.33 -7.29
C LYS A 113 -9.49 -28.45 -7.72
N ASN A 114 -10.40 -27.92 -6.91
CA ASN A 114 -11.84 -27.95 -7.18
C ASN A 114 -12.33 -26.67 -7.89
N LYS A 115 -11.42 -25.73 -8.25
CA LYS A 115 -11.71 -24.45 -8.92
C LYS A 115 -12.78 -23.64 -8.18
N LYS A 116 -12.61 -23.51 -6.85
CA LYS A 116 -13.54 -22.79 -5.99
C LYS A 116 -12.84 -21.65 -5.23
N ILE A 117 -13.50 -20.51 -5.16
CA ILE A 117 -13.18 -19.43 -4.23
C ILE A 117 -14.44 -19.09 -3.46
N TYR A 118 -14.30 -18.92 -2.16
CA TYR A 118 -15.37 -18.48 -1.29
C TYR A 118 -14.92 -17.30 -0.46
N SER A 119 -15.77 -16.29 -0.37
CA SER A 119 -15.60 -15.16 0.55
C SER A 119 -16.92 -14.88 1.24
N GLU A 120 -16.84 -14.69 2.55
CA GLU A 120 -17.95 -14.31 3.40
C GLU A 120 -17.55 -13.15 4.27
N VAL A 121 -18.43 -12.15 4.41
CA VAL A 121 -18.25 -11.02 5.32
C VAL A 121 -19.56 -10.80 6.07
N LYS A 122 -19.47 -10.84 7.40
CA LYS A 122 -20.59 -10.58 8.31
C LYS A 122 -20.24 -9.45 9.25
N THR A 123 -21.00 -8.36 9.18
CA THR A 123 -20.85 -7.21 10.07
C THR A 123 -22.03 -7.14 11.02
N ASN A 124 -21.74 -7.09 12.31
CA ASN A 124 -22.73 -6.92 13.36
C ASN A 124 -22.47 -5.59 14.08
N ILE A 125 -23.55 -4.94 14.54
CA ILE A 125 -23.52 -3.83 15.52
C ILE A 125 -24.29 -4.32 16.73
N GLY A 126 -23.62 -4.54 17.85
CA GLY A 126 -24.15 -5.27 18.98
C GLY A 126 -24.58 -6.68 18.55
N THR A 127 -25.84 -7.02 18.81
CA THR A 127 -26.43 -8.32 18.42
C THR A 127 -27.05 -8.31 17.02
N GLN A 128 -27.16 -7.16 16.37
CA GLN A 128 -27.83 -7.03 15.07
C GLN A 128 -26.85 -7.28 13.92
N ASN A 129 -27.21 -8.19 13.01
CA ASN A 129 -26.52 -8.34 11.74
C ASN A 129 -26.95 -7.21 10.80
N VAL A 130 -25.99 -6.34 10.42
CA VAL A 130 -26.26 -5.21 9.53
C VAL A 130 -25.83 -5.44 8.11
N LEU A 131 -24.88 -6.35 7.91
CA LEU A 131 -24.40 -6.73 6.56
C LEU A 131 -23.94 -8.18 6.59
N TYR A 132 -24.42 -8.96 5.65
CA TYR A 132 -23.97 -10.33 5.42
C TYR A 132 -23.87 -10.60 3.93
N ASN A 133 -22.64 -10.69 3.44
CA ASN A 133 -22.34 -10.90 2.04
C ASN A 133 -21.58 -12.20 1.85
N LYS A 134 -21.86 -12.88 0.75
CA LYS A 134 -21.09 -14.01 0.27
C LYS A 134 -20.71 -13.82 -1.20
N LEU A 135 -19.56 -14.31 -1.57
CA LEU A 135 -19.10 -14.46 -2.94
C LEU A 135 -18.59 -15.89 -3.11
N LEU A 136 -19.08 -16.58 -4.12
CA LEU A 136 -18.58 -17.88 -4.55
C LEU A 136 -18.19 -17.80 -6.02
N VAL A 137 -17.03 -18.32 -6.36
CA VAL A 137 -16.65 -18.66 -7.74
C VAL A 137 -16.53 -20.16 -7.83
N GLU A 138 -17.27 -20.75 -8.71
CA GLU A 138 -17.28 -22.20 -8.93
C GLU A 138 -17.48 -22.49 -10.43
N ASN A 139 -16.67 -23.39 -10.99
CA ASN A 139 -16.77 -23.82 -12.39
C ASN A 139 -16.88 -22.64 -13.38
N ALA A 140 -15.97 -21.66 -13.26
CA ALA A 140 -15.94 -20.44 -14.06
C ALA A 140 -17.21 -19.58 -13.97
N THR A 141 -18.05 -19.77 -12.98
CA THR A 141 -19.24 -18.96 -12.70
C THR A 141 -19.09 -18.24 -11.37
N LYS A 142 -19.46 -16.97 -11.35
CA LYS A 142 -19.47 -16.14 -10.15
C LYS A 142 -20.87 -16.06 -9.56
N TYR A 143 -20.99 -16.34 -8.28
CA TYR A 143 -22.22 -16.22 -7.51
C TYR A 143 -22.02 -15.23 -6.37
N TYR A 144 -23.02 -14.40 -6.08
CA TYR A 144 -22.99 -13.50 -4.95
C TYR A 144 -24.33 -13.47 -4.20
N PHE A 145 -24.25 -13.22 -2.91
CA PHE A 145 -25.38 -13.13 -2.01
C PHE A 145 -25.23 -11.92 -1.10
N ILE A 146 -26.31 -11.20 -0.86
CA ILE A 146 -26.39 -10.10 0.10
C ILE A 146 -27.67 -10.31 0.90
N ASN A 147 -27.52 -10.60 2.19
CA ASN A 147 -28.66 -10.72 3.09
C ASN A 147 -29.45 -9.39 3.11
N SER A 148 -30.76 -9.46 3.33
CA SER A 148 -31.71 -8.33 3.22
C SER A 148 -31.97 -7.78 1.82
N VAL A 149 -31.25 -8.26 0.81
CA VAL A 149 -31.44 -7.87 -0.60
C VAL A 149 -31.90 -9.07 -1.44
N TYR A 150 -31.26 -10.23 -1.25
CA TYR A 150 -31.53 -11.43 -2.02
C TYR A 150 -31.94 -12.59 -1.11
N SER A 151 -32.88 -13.42 -1.58
CA SER A 151 -33.26 -14.67 -0.92
C SER A 151 -32.31 -15.83 -1.22
N ASN A 152 -31.68 -15.81 -2.39
CA ASN A 152 -30.78 -16.86 -2.89
C ASN A 152 -29.52 -16.23 -3.49
N TYR A 153 -28.56 -17.07 -3.86
CA TYR A 153 -27.41 -16.66 -4.66
C TYR A 153 -27.86 -16.06 -6.00
N ILE A 154 -27.15 -15.04 -6.45
CA ILE A 154 -27.33 -14.44 -7.77
C ILE A 154 -26.18 -14.91 -8.65
N ASN A 155 -26.52 -15.49 -9.79
CA ASN A 155 -25.55 -15.82 -10.83
C ASN A 155 -25.06 -14.52 -11.51
N GLY A 156 -23.82 -14.17 -11.24
CA GLY A 156 -23.16 -12.95 -11.74
C GLY A 156 -22.45 -13.11 -13.08
N GLY A 157 -22.57 -14.29 -13.71
CA GLY A 157 -21.96 -14.58 -15.02
C GLY A 157 -20.59 -15.24 -14.93
N SER A 158 -19.88 -15.30 -16.06
CA SER A 158 -18.59 -15.98 -16.19
C SER A 158 -17.47 -15.31 -15.39
N CYS A 159 -16.54 -16.13 -14.92
CA CYS A 159 -15.34 -15.72 -14.18
C CYS A 159 -14.17 -16.63 -14.56
N ASN A 160 -13.18 -16.07 -15.22
CA ASN A 160 -12.04 -16.81 -15.77
C ASN A 160 -10.82 -16.84 -14.82
N TYR A 161 -11.05 -16.60 -13.54
CA TYR A 161 -9.96 -16.50 -12.55
C TYR A 161 -9.01 -17.70 -12.56
N PHE A 162 -9.55 -18.91 -12.70
CA PHE A 162 -8.76 -20.14 -12.66
C PHE A 162 -8.04 -20.47 -13.98
N GLU A 163 -8.28 -19.75 -15.08
CA GLU A 163 -7.61 -20.02 -16.35
C GLU A 163 -6.10 -19.74 -16.30
N SER A 164 -5.68 -18.81 -15.42
CA SER A 164 -4.26 -18.47 -15.23
C SER A 164 -3.58 -19.29 -14.13
N LEU A 165 -4.33 -20.13 -13.41
CA LEU A 165 -3.82 -20.94 -12.30
C LEU A 165 -3.71 -22.40 -12.73
N THR A 166 -2.52 -22.96 -12.59
CA THR A 166 -2.22 -24.37 -12.81
C THR A 166 -1.49 -24.92 -11.59
N GLU A 167 -1.28 -26.23 -11.53
CA GLU A 167 -0.44 -26.85 -10.48
C GLU A 167 1.00 -26.28 -10.49
N GLU A 168 1.47 -25.82 -11.65
CA GLU A 168 2.81 -25.25 -11.83
C GLU A 168 2.86 -23.71 -11.67
N ASN A 169 1.71 -23.01 -11.75
CA ASN A 169 1.62 -21.56 -11.69
C ASN A 169 0.66 -21.14 -10.58
N THR A 170 1.18 -21.03 -9.37
CA THR A 170 0.41 -20.60 -8.19
C THR A 170 0.08 -19.11 -8.25
N THR A 171 -0.87 -18.66 -7.44
CA THR A 171 -1.19 -17.22 -7.31
C THR A 171 0.06 -16.43 -6.91
N LYS A 172 0.86 -16.97 -5.98
CA LYS A 172 2.13 -16.35 -5.57
C LYS A 172 3.11 -16.25 -6.73
N ASP A 173 3.31 -17.34 -7.48
CA ASP A 173 4.22 -17.36 -8.62
C ASP A 173 3.80 -16.38 -9.71
N ASN A 174 2.51 -16.22 -9.92
CA ASN A 174 1.97 -15.25 -10.86
C ASN A 174 2.20 -13.81 -10.39
N VAL A 175 2.01 -13.51 -9.10
CA VAL A 175 2.29 -12.19 -8.54
C VAL A 175 3.79 -11.88 -8.59
N ASP A 176 4.65 -12.83 -8.19
CA ASP A 176 6.10 -12.66 -8.23
C ASP A 176 6.59 -12.50 -9.68
N TYR A 177 6.01 -13.26 -10.61
CA TYR A 177 6.31 -13.12 -12.03
C TYR A 177 5.97 -11.72 -12.57
N LEU A 178 4.73 -11.26 -12.34
CA LEU A 178 4.29 -9.94 -12.78
C LEU A 178 5.12 -8.82 -12.16
N TYR A 179 5.42 -8.91 -10.88
CA TYR A 179 6.27 -7.93 -10.19
C TYR A 179 7.65 -7.84 -10.86
N ASN A 180 8.33 -8.95 -11.02
CA ASN A 180 9.66 -9.00 -11.65
C ASN A 180 9.62 -8.55 -13.11
N PHE A 181 8.56 -8.93 -13.84
CA PHE A 181 8.37 -8.52 -15.23
C PHE A 181 8.17 -7.00 -15.34
N ILE A 182 7.34 -6.40 -14.44
CA ILE A 182 7.11 -4.94 -14.42
C ILE A 182 8.41 -4.19 -14.11
N LEU A 183 9.20 -4.65 -13.15
CA LEU A 183 10.50 -4.02 -12.84
C LEU A 183 11.47 -4.09 -14.04
N LYS A 184 11.52 -5.24 -14.70
CA LYS A 184 12.32 -5.41 -15.95
C LYS A 184 11.81 -4.49 -17.05
N SER A 185 10.50 -4.45 -17.27
CA SER A 185 9.90 -3.60 -18.30
C SER A 185 10.11 -2.11 -17.98
N LEU A 186 9.99 -1.70 -16.72
CA LEU A 186 10.31 -0.33 -16.28
C LEU A 186 11.75 0.05 -16.67
N LYS A 187 12.74 -0.80 -16.35
CA LYS A 187 14.14 -0.55 -16.74
C LYS A 187 14.33 -0.42 -18.25
N ASN A 188 13.64 -1.25 -19.03
CA ASN A 188 13.72 -1.21 -20.48
C ASN A 188 13.11 0.07 -21.06
N ASN A 189 12.00 0.55 -20.49
CA ASN A 189 11.28 1.72 -20.95
C ASN A 189 11.84 3.06 -20.44
N LEU A 190 12.85 3.04 -19.56
CA LEU A 190 13.65 4.23 -19.25
C LEU A 190 14.62 4.48 -20.42
N LYS A 191 14.34 5.47 -21.25
CA LYS A 191 15.16 5.82 -22.42
C LYS A 191 16.37 6.64 -21.99
N GLU A 192 17.51 6.51 -22.73
CA GLU A 192 18.74 7.26 -22.46
C GLU A 192 18.51 8.78 -22.47
N GLU A 193 17.63 9.28 -23.31
CA GLU A 193 17.26 10.70 -23.44
C GLU A 193 16.53 11.29 -22.22
N TYR A 194 16.13 10.45 -21.26
CA TYR A 194 15.52 10.92 -20.01
C TYR A 194 16.56 11.31 -18.97
N PHE A 195 17.81 10.95 -19.19
CA PHE A 195 18.90 11.12 -18.25
C PHE A 195 19.85 12.23 -18.67
N GLU A 196 20.35 12.93 -17.65
CA GLU A 196 21.44 13.90 -17.79
C GLU A 196 22.58 13.52 -16.85
N LYS A 197 23.81 13.85 -17.24
CA LYS A 197 25.00 13.67 -16.42
C LYS A 197 25.84 14.92 -16.44
N ASN A 198 26.09 15.48 -15.28
CA ASN A 198 26.89 16.67 -15.08
C ASN A 198 28.01 16.41 -14.05
N ILE A 199 29.04 17.22 -14.08
CA ILE A 199 30.02 17.33 -13.01
C ILE A 199 29.70 18.62 -12.28
N VAL A 200 29.42 18.53 -10.99
CA VAL A 200 29.06 19.67 -10.15
C VAL A 200 29.89 19.65 -8.88
N ASN A 201 30.09 20.83 -8.31
CA ASN A 201 30.57 20.98 -6.95
C ASN A 201 29.36 21.11 -6.04
N GLU A 202 29.19 20.17 -5.14
CA GLU A 202 28.01 20.05 -4.27
C GLU A 202 28.42 20.05 -2.82
N ASN A 203 27.69 20.79 -1.98
CA ASN A 203 27.91 20.76 -0.53
C ASN A 203 27.19 19.53 0.05
N ILE A 204 27.96 18.53 0.46
CA ILE A 204 27.47 17.26 0.99
C ILE A 204 28.09 17.06 2.36
N LEU A 205 27.27 16.87 3.39
CA LEU A 205 27.71 16.74 4.79
C LEU A 205 28.62 17.89 5.23
N ASN A 206 28.26 19.13 4.86
CA ASN A 206 29.00 20.38 5.12
C ASN A 206 30.40 20.42 4.49
N LYS A 207 30.63 19.69 3.40
CA LYS A 207 31.88 19.69 2.67
C LYS A 207 31.63 19.83 1.17
N ASP A 208 32.23 20.82 0.55
CA ASP A 208 32.19 21.00 -0.90
C ASP A 208 32.92 19.83 -1.58
N THR A 209 32.22 19.13 -2.44
CA THR A 209 32.70 17.89 -3.05
C THR A 209 32.37 17.86 -4.53
N ASP A 210 33.38 17.61 -5.36
CA ASP A 210 33.16 17.37 -6.79
C ASP A 210 32.53 15.99 -7.01
N VAL A 211 31.37 15.96 -7.64
CA VAL A 211 30.58 14.76 -7.86
C VAL A 211 30.05 14.67 -9.29
N TYR A 212 29.73 13.46 -9.71
CA TYR A 212 28.84 13.25 -10.84
C TYR A 212 27.40 13.38 -10.36
N GLN A 213 26.66 14.32 -10.89
CA GLN A 213 25.22 14.39 -10.76
C GLN A 213 24.59 13.67 -11.93
N ILE A 214 23.80 12.65 -11.64
CA ILE A 214 23.02 11.91 -12.63
C ILE A 214 21.54 12.17 -12.33
N SER A 215 20.86 12.73 -13.32
CA SER A 215 19.47 13.20 -13.19
C SER A 215 18.54 12.41 -14.09
N LEU A 216 17.40 12.00 -13.57
CA LEU A 216 16.27 11.47 -14.32
C LEU A 216 15.08 12.42 -14.14
N THR A 217 14.66 13.09 -15.21
CA THR A 217 13.49 13.96 -15.18
C THR A 217 12.27 13.25 -15.73
N ILE A 218 11.14 13.34 -14.99
CA ILE A 218 9.87 12.72 -15.31
C ILE A 218 8.79 13.80 -15.37
N ASP A 219 8.21 14.00 -16.52
CA ASP A 219 7.06 14.86 -16.80
C ASP A 219 5.84 14.03 -17.24
N ASP A 220 4.70 14.68 -17.51
CA ASP A 220 3.46 14.00 -17.95
C ASP A 220 3.68 13.15 -19.21
N LYS A 221 4.47 13.62 -20.17
CA LYS A 221 4.77 12.90 -21.42
C LYS A 221 5.60 11.65 -21.14
N ARG A 222 6.70 11.81 -20.41
CA ARG A 222 7.61 10.70 -20.09
C ARG A 222 6.94 9.61 -19.26
N VAL A 223 6.10 9.99 -18.28
CA VAL A 223 5.28 9.03 -17.52
C VAL A 223 4.38 8.24 -18.45
N LYS A 224 3.66 8.90 -19.37
CA LYS A 224 2.78 8.22 -20.32
C LYS A 224 3.53 7.28 -21.25
N ASP A 225 4.69 7.71 -21.74
CA ASP A 225 5.55 6.88 -22.60
C ASP A 225 6.03 5.62 -21.86
N ILE A 226 6.51 5.77 -20.62
CA ILE A 226 6.94 4.65 -19.77
C ILE A 226 5.77 3.70 -19.49
N LEU A 227 4.62 4.22 -19.07
CA LEU A 227 3.44 3.39 -18.77
C LEU A 227 2.89 2.69 -20.01
N SER A 228 2.93 3.34 -21.19
CA SER A 228 2.52 2.72 -22.45
C SER A 228 3.47 1.58 -22.83
N GLY A 229 4.77 1.80 -22.70
CA GLY A 229 5.75 0.75 -22.96
C GLY A 229 5.58 -0.45 -22.03
N ILE A 230 5.40 -0.22 -20.72
CA ILE A 230 5.14 -1.30 -19.77
C ILE A 230 3.84 -2.05 -20.12
N LEU A 231 2.78 -1.33 -20.47
CA LEU A 231 1.49 -1.94 -20.83
C LEU A 231 1.61 -2.78 -22.10
N ASP A 232 2.37 -2.32 -23.08
CA ASP A 232 2.59 -3.06 -24.33
C ASP A 232 3.47 -4.28 -24.10
N ASP A 233 4.52 -4.18 -23.27
CA ASP A 233 5.34 -5.32 -22.85
C ASP A 233 4.50 -6.40 -22.15
N LEU A 234 3.61 -6.01 -21.22
CA LEU A 234 2.70 -6.91 -20.51
C LEU A 234 1.72 -7.62 -21.46
N LYS A 235 1.26 -6.96 -22.52
CA LYS A 235 0.40 -7.58 -23.54
C LYS A 235 1.12 -8.53 -24.45
N ASN A 236 2.40 -8.26 -24.73
CA ASN A 236 3.22 -9.05 -25.64
C ASN A 236 3.80 -10.28 -24.95
N ASP A 237 3.95 -10.25 -23.63
CA ASP A 237 4.38 -11.41 -22.85
C ASP A 237 3.22 -12.37 -22.62
N LYS A 238 3.35 -13.61 -23.08
CA LYS A 238 2.29 -14.62 -23.04
C LYS A 238 1.78 -14.88 -21.61
N ARG A 239 2.70 -14.97 -20.63
CA ARG A 239 2.32 -15.27 -19.23
C ARG A 239 1.66 -14.08 -18.57
N SER A 240 2.23 -12.88 -18.69
CA SER A 240 1.62 -11.65 -18.19
C SER A 240 0.23 -11.41 -18.77
N TYR A 241 0.10 -11.61 -20.08
CA TYR A 241 -1.19 -11.49 -20.77
C TYR A 241 -2.23 -12.48 -20.23
N SER A 242 -1.86 -13.75 -20.06
CA SER A 242 -2.75 -14.78 -19.51
C SER A 242 -3.22 -14.42 -18.11
N ILE A 243 -2.30 -14.03 -17.22
CA ILE A 243 -2.62 -13.65 -15.84
C ILE A 243 -3.57 -12.44 -15.81
N LEU A 244 -3.26 -11.38 -16.56
CA LEU A 244 -4.03 -10.13 -16.52
C LEU A 244 -5.36 -10.23 -17.25
N SER A 245 -5.44 -10.98 -18.35
CA SER A 245 -6.68 -11.19 -19.09
C SER A 245 -7.69 -12.08 -18.34
N SER A 246 -7.22 -12.96 -17.46
CA SER A 246 -8.12 -13.74 -16.57
C SER A 246 -8.90 -12.84 -15.59
N SER A 247 -8.32 -11.70 -15.21
CA SER A 247 -8.91 -10.72 -14.30
C SER A 247 -9.65 -9.60 -15.03
N ASP A 248 -9.24 -9.26 -16.25
CA ASP A 248 -9.81 -8.19 -17.08
C ASP A 248 -9.98 -8.65 -18.54
N ASN A 249 -11.17 -9.07 -18.90
CA ASN A 249 -11.53 -9.51 -20.27
C ASN A 249 -11.25 -8.43 -21.35
N ASN A 250 -11.10 -7.17 -20.95
CA ASN A 250 -10.78 -6.07 -21.83
C ASN A 250 -9.28 -5.70 -21.82
N PHE A 251 -8.43 -6.45 -21.13
CA PHE A 251 -7.02 -6.12 -20.96
C PHE A 251 -6.31 -5.84 -22.30
N LYS A 252 -6.57 -6.64 -23.34
CA LYS A 252 -6.03 -6.42 -24.70
C LYS A 252 -6.32 -5.02 -25.25
N LYS A 253 -7.48 -4.45 -24.91
CA LYS A 253 -7.94 -3.12 -25.39
C LYS A 253 -7.47 -1.97 -24.50
N ARG A 254 -6.90 -2.24 -23.34
CA ARG A 254 -6.41 -1.20 -22.43
C ARG A 254 -5.32 -0.37 -23.09
N LYS A 255 -5.39 0.94 -22.93
CA LYS A 255 -4.40 1.92 -23.39
C LYS A 255 -4.21 2.99 -22.33
N VAL A 256 -3.02 3.55 -22.27
CA VAL A 256 -2.81 4.77 -21.49
C VAL A 256 -3.56 5.91 -22.17
N ASN A 257 -4.38 6.62 -21.42
CA ASN A 257 -5.15 7.73 -21.97
C ASN A 257 -4.28 8.99 -22.03
N TYR A 258 -3.77 9.30 -23.22
CA TYR A 258 -2.96 10.49 -23.45
C TYR A 258 -3.71 11.82 -23.31
N ASN A 259 -5.05 11.81 -23.47
CA ASN A 259 -5.86 13.02 -23.28
C ASN A 259 -6.09 13.34 -21.79
N LYS A 260 -5.97 12.35 -20.91
CA LYS A 260 -6.04 12.53 -19.45
C LYS A 260 -4.64 12.75 -18.90
N ARG A 261 -4.41 13.86 -18.24
CA ARG A 261 -3.12 14.12 -17.60
C ARG A 261 -2.92 13.23 -16.37
N ILE A 262 -1.69 12.72 -16.23
CA ILE A 262 -1.23 12.01 -15.03
C ILE A 262 -0.56 13.02 -14.09
N LEU A 263 0.25 13.92 -14.68
CA LEU A 263 0.85 15.06 -13.98
C LEU A 263 0.26 16.37 -14.53
N ASP A 264 0.26 17.41 -13.75
CA ASP A 264 -0.18 18.75 -14.20
C ASP A 264 0.75 19.30 -15.30
N LYS A 265 0.27 20.27 -16.09
CA LYS A 265 1.00 20.81 -17.26
C LYS A 265 2.39 21.37 -16.94
N LYS A 266 2.57 21.89 -15.74
CA LYS A 266 3.83 22.44 -15.23
C LYS A 266 4.36 21.63 -14.04
N GLU A 267 4.04 20.33 -14.01
CA GLU A 267 4.48 19.43 -12.96
C GLU A 267 5.55 18.50 -13.52
N SER A 268 6.65 18.39 -12.79
CA SER A 268 7.72 17.43 -13.08
C SER A 268 8.42 16.97 -11.81
N TYR A 269 9.02 15.81 -11.90
CA TYR A 269 9.90 15.24 -10.87
C TYR A 269 11.27 15.01 -11.46
N THR A 270 12.32 15.44 -10.76
CA THR A 270 13.70 15.12 -11.12
C THR A 270 14.34 14.34 -9.98
N ILE A 271 14.86 13.18 -10.28
CA ILE A 271 15.59 12.34 -9.32
C ILE A 271 17.06 12.51 -9.61
N ASN A 272 17.82 13.04 -8.66
CA ASN A 272 19.26 13.26 -8.75
C ASN A 272 19.99 12.25 -7.88
N VAL A 273 21.05 11.67 -8.42
CA VAL A 273 22.02 10.84 -7.69
C VAL A 273 23.38 11.49 -7.80
N PHE A 274 23.98 11.83 -6.66
CA PHE A 274 25.30 12.47 -6.59
C PHE A 274 26.33 11.41 -6.21
N ILE A 275 27.30 11.18 -7.07
CA ILE A 275 28.27 10.10 -6.97
C ILE A 275 29.68 10.66 -6.85
N SER A 276 30.42 10.23 -5.83
CA SER A 276 31.83 10.60 -5.66
C SER A 276 32.65 10.25 -6.89
N LYS A 277 33.43 11.21 -7.39
CA LYS A 277 34.37 10.98 -8.50
C LYS A 277 35.51 10.03 -8.13
N SER A 278 35.93 10.04 -6.87
CA SER A 278 37.08 9.26 -6.40
C SER A 278 36.73 7.80 -6.09
N PHE A 279 35.54 7.56 -5.50
CA PHE A 279 35.15 6.22 -4.99
C PHE A 279 33.98 5.62 -5.72
N TYR A 280 33.35 6.36 -6.65
CA TYR A 280 32.14 5.95 -7.39
C TYR A 280 31.00 5.48 -6.47
N LYS A 281 30.92 6.07 -5.27
CA LYS A 281 29.85 5.79 -4.30
C LYS A 281 28.82 6.91 -4.30
N PRO A 282 27.55 6.60 -4.24
CA PRO A 282 26.53 7.61 -4.00
C PRO A 282 26.75 8.28 -2.64
N LEU A 283 26.68 9.60 -2.61
CA LEU A 283 26.85 10.43 -1.42
C LEU A 283 25.56 11.14 -1.03
N LYS A 284 24.74 11.51 -2.05
CA LYS A 284 23.49 12.20 -1.87
C LYS A 284 22.47 11.71 -2.90
N TYR A 285 21.23 11.63 -2.49
CA TYR A 285 20.08 11.43 -3.37
C TYR A 285 19.13 12.60 -3.17
N GLU A 286 18.50 13.04 -4.23
CA GLU A 286 17.55 14.13 -4.18
C GLU A 286 16.39 13.86 -5.12
N VAL A 287 15.18 14.22 -4.66
CA VAL A 287 13.99 14.28 -5.50
C VAL A 287 13.48 15.69 -5.50
N VAL A 288 13.51 16.32 -6.65
CA VAL A 288 12.99 17.67 -6.86
C VAL A 288 11.61 17.57 -7.50
N HIS A 289 10.62 18.13 -6.87
CA HIS A 289 9.26 18.28 -7.40
C HIS A 289 9.01 19.73 -7.76
N ILE A 290 8.65 19.99 -9.00
CA ILE A 290 8.31 21.30 -9.51
C ILE A 290 6.83 21.28 -9.88
N LEU A 291 6.05 22.24 -9.37
CA LEU A 291 4.66 22.46 -9.71
C LEU A 291 4.38 23.95 -9.82
N ASN A 292 4.05 24.47 -11.03
CA ASN A 292 3.76 25.87 -11.28
C ASN A 292 4.84 26.86 -10.76
N ASN A 293 6.11 26.50 -10.91
CA ASN A 293 7.32 27.17 -10.41
C ASN A 293 7.56 27.05 -8.88
N ASP A 294 6.67 26.43 -8.11
CA ASP A 294 6.99 26.02 -6.74
C ASP A 294 7.95 24.84 -6.78
N VAL A 295 9.10 24.97 -6.15
CA VAL A 295 10.15 23.94 -6.09
C VAL A 295 10.19 23.34 -4.69
N LYS A 296 10.04 22.04 -4.61
CA LYS A 296 10.20 21.27 -3.38
C LYS A 296 11.23 20.20 -3.61
N SER A 297 12.23 20.15 -2.75
CA SER A 297 13.21 19.08 -2.82
C SER A 297 13.28 18.29 -1.53
N TYR A 298 13.61 17.03 -1.70
CA TYR A 298 13.82 16.05 -0.64
C TYR A 298 15.16 15.41 -0.90
N SER A 299 16.09 15.56 0.02
CA SER A 299 17.41 14.98 -0.14
C SER A 299 17.80 14.11 1.03
N TYR A 300 18.64 13.14 0.75
CA TYR A 300 19.28 12.28 1.74
C TYR A 300 20.79 12.36 1.56
N GLU A 301 21.48 12.64 2.64
CA GLU A 301 22.95 12.67 2.70
C GLU A 301 23.41 11.77 3.82
N GLY A 302 24.37 10.91 3.58
CA GLY A 302 24.93 10.09 4.66
C GLY A 302 25.49 8.73 4.25
N SER A 303 25.77 7.94 5.28
CA SER A 303 26.24 6.57 5.18
C SER A 303 25.06 5.59 5.18
N LEU A 304 25.36 4.31 4.97
CA LEU A 304 24.39 3.21 4.97
C LEU A 304 23.56 3.08 6.24
N SER A 305 24.07 3.46 7.38
CA SER A 305 23.43 3.23 8.67
C SER A 305 22.90 4.51 9.32
N VAL A 306 23.49 5.65 8.98
CA VAL A 306 23.10 6.95 9.54
C VAL A 306 23.17 8.01 8.45
N GLY A 307 22.12 8.79 8.30
CA GLY A 307 22.05 9.87 7.32
C GLY A 307 21.13 10.98 7.76
N THR A 308 21.17 12.07 7.00
CA THR A 308 20.35 13.25 7.21
C THR A 308 19.40 13.41 6.01
N ILE A 309 18.16 13.73 6.30
CA ILE A 309 17.12 14.03 5.33
C ILE A 309 16.83 15.52 5.41
N TYR A 310 16.69 16.16 4.27
CA TYR A 310 16.25 17.54 4.17
C TYR A 310 14.96 17.63 3.36
N TYR A 311 14.04 18.45 3.82
CA TYR A 311 12.93 18.94 3.03
C TYR A 311 13.08 20.44 2.83
N ILE A 312 13.14 20.86 1.59
CA ILE A 312 13.34 22.25 1.16
C ILE A 312 12.13 22.66 0.34
N ASP A 313 11.60 23.84 0.64
CA ASP A 313 10.46 24.46 -0.06
C ASP A 313 10.87 25.86 -0.51
N ASN A 314 10.98 26.06 -1.83
CA ASN A 314 11.46 27.29 -2.45
C ASN A 314 12.73 27.84 -1.74
N ASP A 315 13.81 27.04 -1.78
CA ASP A 315 15.13 27.33 -1.20
C ASP A 315 15.18 27.49 0.34
N THR A 316 14.07 27.22 1.01
CA THR A 316 14.02 27.29 2.47
C THR A 316 13.94 25.89 3.07
N ILE A 317 14.89 25.53 3.92
CA ILE A 317 14.85 24.27 4.68
C ILE A 317 13.67 24.34 5.66
N LYS A 318 12.69 23.46 5.49
CA LYS A 318 11.50 23.39 6.37
C LYS A 318 11.67 22.31 7.43
N TYR A 319 12.24 21.17 7.05
CA TYR A 319 12.45 20.05 7.96
C TYR A 319 13.81 19.42 7.73
N ILE A 320 14.40 18.96 8.82
CA ILE A 320 15.62 18.18 8.84
C ILE A 320 15.29 16.88 9.56
N GLY A 321 15.64 15.76 8.95
CA GLY A 321 15.43 14.44 9.54
C GLY A 321 16.74 13.72 9.74
N SER A 322 16.80 12.84 10.72
CA SER A 322 17.89 11.86 10.87
C SER A 322 17.37 10.46 10.62
N THR A 323 18.18 9.63 9.96
CA THR A 323 17.89 8.22 9.75
C THR A 323 18.86 7.36 10.49
N THR A 324 18.35 6.27 11.06
CA THR A 324 19.17 5.19 11.59
C THR A 324 18.63 3.88 11.05
N ILE A 325 19.48 3.15 10.34
CA ILE A 325 19.13 1.89 9.69
C ILE A 325 20.03 0.80 10.25
N ASN A 326 19.44 -0.27 10.74
CA ASN A 326 20.15 -1.48 11.12
C ASN A 326 19.49 -2.72 10.51
N ASP A 327 19.97 -3.92 10.82
CA ASP A 327 19.52 -5.15 10.18
C ASP A 327 18.03 -5.45 10.37
N LYS A 328 17.39 -4.92 11.38
CA LYS A 328 16.00 -5.24 11.75
C LYS A 328 15.11 -4.02 11.92
N SER A 329 15.66 -2.82 11.88
CA SER A 329 14.86 -1.61 12.06
C SER A 329 15.32 -0.43 11.22
N ILE A 330 14.36 0.41 10.91
CA ILE A 330 14.54 1.72 10.27
C ILE A 330 13.91 2.74 11.21
N THR A 331 14.67 3.73 11.61
CA THR A 331 14.18 4.86 12.40
C THR A 331 14.45 6.15 11.64
N ILE A 332 13.43 6.97 11.46
CA ILE A 332 13.54 8.31 10.88
C ILE A 332 12.91 9.29 11.87
N LYS A 333 13.68 10.29 12.27
CA LYS A 333 13.23 11.38 13.12
C LYS A 333 13.22 12.67 12.31
N PHE A 334 12.13 13.40 12.38
CA PHE A 334 11.97 14.69 11.69
C PHE A 334 11.89 15.83 12.70
N SER A 335 12.63 16.89 12.43
CA SER A 335 12.57 18.14 13.17
C SER A 335 12.25 19.28 12.20
N ASP A 336 11.58 20.34 12.67
CA ASP A 336 11.47 21.57 11.91
C ASP A 336 12.83 22.31 11.87
N TYR A 337 12.88 23.43 11.10
CA TYR A 337 14.12 24.21 10.99
C TYR A 337 14.57 24.85 12.33
N LEU A 338 13.68 24.94 13.32
CA LEU A 338 13.98 25.38 14.70
C LEU A 338 14.42 24.21 15.59
N LYS A 339 14.60 23.02 15.02
CA LYS A 339 14.98 21.78 15.70
C LYS A 339 13.94 21.23 16.69
N ASN A 340 12.67 21.62 16.55
CA ASN A 340 11.58 20.99 17.30
C ASN A 340 11.26 19.64 16.67
N ASP A 341 11.11 18.59 17.49
CA ASP A 341 10.72 17.27 17.01
C ASP A 341 9.31 17.33 16.41
N VAL A 342 9.21 17.06 15.11
CA VAL A 342 7.95 17.11 14.36
C VAL A 342 7.39 15.72 14.15
N GLY A 343 8.26 14.72 14.05
CA GLY A 343 7.79 13.37 13.83
C GLY A 343 8.86 12.29 13.93
N ILE A 344 8.39 11.08 14.21
CA ILE A 344 9.20 9.86 14.23
C ILE A 344 8.47 8.80 13.42
N LEU A 345 9.19 8.11 12.56
CA LEU A 345 8.78 6.84 12.01
C LEU A 345 9.80 5.79 12.45
N LYS A 346 9.30 4.72 13.04
CA LYS A 346 10.12 3.56 13.42
C LYS A 346 9.46 2.30 12.87
N TYR A 347 10.21 1.53 12.10
CA TYR A 347 9.82 0.21 11.64
C TYR A 347 10.78 -0.83 12.20
N GLU A 348 10.25 -1.92 12.73
CA GLU A 348 11.00 -3.03 13.27
C GLU A 348 10.48 -4.34 12.69
N ASN A 349 11.37 -5.20 12.21
CA ASN A 349 11.04 -6.52 11.70
C ASN A 349 11.67 -7.60 12.57
N GLY A 350 10.84 -8.36 13.25
CA GLY A 350 11.24 -9.53 14.04
C GLY A 350 11.00 -10.83 13.25
N VAL A 351 11.40 -11.96 13.82
CA VAL A 351 11.25 -13.29 13.20
C VAL A 351 9.76 -13.64 12.96
N ASN A 352 8.90 -13.31 13.90
CA ASN A 352 7.47 -13.65 13.87
C ASN A 352 6.59 -12.42 14.12
N SER A 353 7.13 -11.22 14.00
CA SER A 353 6.41 -9.99 14.29
C SER A 353 7.01 -8.82 13.52
N SER A 354 6.18 -7.86 13.20
CA SER A 354 6.61 -6.56 12.71
C SER A 354 5.90 -5.45 13.48
N ASN A 355 6.54 -4.30 13.60
CA ASN A 355 6.00 -3.14 14.29
C ASN A 355 6.33 -1.87 13.51
N LEU A 356 5.32 -1.07 13.23
CA LEU A 356 5.44 0.26 12.65
C LEU A 356 4.89 1.27 13.66
N ASN A 357 5.71 2.24 14.03
CA ASN A 357 5.31 3.37 14.86
C ASN A 357 5.53 4.67 14.10
N LEU A 358 4.48 5.47 14.01
CA LEU A 358 4.47 6.77 13.36
C LEU A 358 3.89 7.80 14.30
N LEU A 359 4.71 8.75 14.71
CA LEU A 359 4.30 9.93 15.47
C LEU A 359 4.51 11.17 14.60
N PHE A 360 3.52 12.04 14.54
CA PHE A 360 3.61 13.30 13.82
C PHE A 360 2.95 14.43 14.62
N ASN A 361 3.66 15.53 14.79
CA ASN A 361 3.20 16.74 15.46
C ASN A 361 3.06 17.89 14.44
N ASN A 362 1.95 18.59 14.50
CA ASN A 362 1.68 19.77 13.68
C ASN A 362 1.06 20.86 14.55
N GLY A 363 1.90 21.70 15.13
CA GLY A 363 1.49 22.76 16.05
C GLY A 363 0.78 22.21 17.28
N THR A 364 -0.54 22.45 17.40
CA THR A 364 -1.35 21.98 18.54
C THR A 364 -1.83 20.55 18.41
N LYS A 365 -1.65 19.93 17.23
CA LYS A 365 -2.14 18.60 16.93
C LYS A 365 -1.02 17.58 16.89
N SER A 366 -1.26 16.41 17.50
CA SER A 366 -0.41 15.25 17.35
C SER A 366 -1.21 14.07 16.82
N TYR A 367 -0.54 13.25 16.02
CA TYR A 367 -1.05 12.02 15.43
C TYR A 367 -0.08 10.90 15.79
N ASP A 368 -0.57 9.88 16.44
CA ASP A 368 0.18 8.69 16.80
C ASP A 368 -0.49 7.48 16.17
N LEU A 369 0.29 6.63 15.50
CA LEU A 369 -0.17 5.40 14.87
C LEU A 369 0.86 4.31 15.12
N VAL A 370 0.42 3.24 15.74
CA VAL A 370 1.23 2.02 15.91
C VAL A 370 0.52 0.86 15.25
N ILE A 371 1.20 0.18 14.33
CA ILE A 371 0.71 -1.04 13.70
C ILE A 371 1.65 -2.16 14.06
N SER A 372 1.13 -3.21 14.67
CA SER A 372 1.89 -4.42 14.99
C SER A 372 1.24 -5.65 14.39
N SER A 373 2.05 -6.57 13.92
CA SER A 373 1.62 -7.87 13.43
C SER A 373 2.41 -8.97 14.13
N LYS A 374 1.73 -10.05 14.52
CA LYS A 374 2.33 -11.19 15.20
C LYS A 374 1.78 -12.51 14.68
N PHE A 375 2.67 -13.43 14.38
CA PHE A 375 2.36 -14.80 13.96
C PHE A 375 2.64 -15.77 15.10
N VAL A 376 1.67 -16.61 15.43
CA VAL A 376 1.77 -17.59 16.55
C VAL A 376 1.10 -18.91 16.15
N ASN A 377 1.30 -19.94 16.98
CA ASN A 377 0.63 -21.23 16.87
C ASN A 377 0.84 -21.94 15.53
N TYR A 378 2.05 -21.84 14.99
CA TYR A 378 2.36 -22.54 13.74
C TYR A 378 2.30 -24.05 13.88
N ASN A 379 1.47 -24.68 13.03
CA ASN A 379 1.36 -26.13 12.90
C ASN A 379 1.87 -26.56 11.52
N LYS A 380 2.96 -27.34 11.50
CA LYS A 380 3.64 -27.76 10.27
C LYS A 380 2.79 -28.71 9.43
N LYS A 381 1.96 -29.56 10.06
CA LYS A 381 1.20 -30.62 9.36
C LYS A 381 0.16 -30.05 8.40
N ASN A 382 -0.58 -29.05 8.82
CA ASN A 382 -1.64 -28.38 8.02
C ASN A 382 -1.30 -26.94 7.66
N LYS A 383 -0.03 -26.54 7.83
CA LYS A 383 0.44 -25.17 7.59
C LYS A 383 -0.51 -24.11 8.18
N SER A 384 -1.04 -24.38 9.37
CA SER A 384 -1.94 -23.44 10.03
C SER A 384 -1.22 -22.59 11.04
N TYR A 385 -1.70 -21.35 11.22
CA TYR A 385 -1.19 -20.41 12.20
C TYR A 385 -2.26 -19.36 12.53
N THR A 386 -2.01 -18.61 13.58
CA THR A 386 -2.79 -17.41 13.89
C THR A 386 -1.95 -16.16 13.60
N ASN A 387 -2.51 -15.21 12.91
CA ASN A 387 -1.95 -13.88 12.71
C ASN A 387 -2.82 -12.87 13.44
N SER A 388 -2.22 -12.11 14.36
CA SER A 388 -2.88 -11.01 15.06
C SER A 388 -2.27 -9.70 14.61
N ILE A 389 -3.09 -8.80 14.07
CA ILE A 389 -2.70 -7.45 13.66
C ILE A 389 -3.42 -6.48 14.60
N SER A 390 -2.68 -5.59 15.23
CA SER A 390 -3.21 -4.51 16.06
C SER A 390 -2.78 -3.17 15.49
N SER A 391 -3.72 -2.27 15.30
CA SER A 391 -3.47 -0.89 14.89
C SER A 391 -4.04 0.05 15.94
N SER A 392 -3.19 0.65 16.77
CA SER A 392 -3.59 1.71 17.68
C SER A 392 -3.32 3.07 17.07
N PHE A 393 -4.23 3.99 17.27
CA PHE A 393 -4.06 5.37 16.83
C PHE A 393 -4.60 6.35 17.89
N LYS A 394 -3.99 7.54 17.90
CA LYS A 394 -4.40 8.64 18.77
C LYS A 394 -4.24 9.96 18.05
N VAL A 395 -5.30 10.77 18.07
CA VAL A 395 -5.30 12.14 17.56
C VAL A 395 -5.57 13.08 18.72
N THR A 396 -4.65 14.02 18.96
CA THR A 396 -4.76 15.01 20.04
C THR A 396 -4.77 16.42 19.43
N ASP A 397 -5.57 17.32 19.98
CA ASP A 397 -5.60 18.73 19.63
C ASP A 397 -5.59 19.55 20.92
N LYS A 398 -4.61 20.44 21.10
CA LYS A 398 -4.42 21.24 22.34
C LYS A 398 -4.46 20.40 23.61
N LYS A 399 -3.79 19.23 23.59
CA LYS A 399 -3.73 18.22 24.67
C LYS A 399 -5.05 17.45 24.93
N ILE A 400 -6.12 17.73 24.20
CA ILE A 400 -7.38 16.98 24.30
C ILE A 400 -7.38 15.82 23.31
N VAL A 401 -7.71 14.62 23.72
CA VAL A 401 -7.86 13.47 22.82
C VAL A 401 -9.11 13.66 21.98
N VAL A 402 -8.93 14.01 20.72
CA VAL A 402 -10.03 14.14 19.75
C VAL A 402 -10.65 12.78 19.46
N VAL A 403 -9.79 11.80 19.17
CA VAL A 403 -10.15 10.40 18.99
C VAL A 403 -8.92 9.54 19.22
N SER A 404 -9.10 8.43 19.89
CA SER A 404 -8.12 7.36 19.96
C SER A 404 -8.82 6.03 19.79
N GLY A 405 -8.08 5.02 19.37
CA GLY A 405 -8.66 3.71 19.23
C GLY A 405 -7.63 2.64 18.90
N ASN A 406 -8.11 1.42 19.01
CA ASN A 406 -7.40 0.22 18.62
C ASN A 406 -8.29 -0.58 17.67
N VAL A 407 -7.73 -0.97 16.53
CA VAL A 407 -8.36 -1.90 15.60
C VAL A 407 -7.58 -3.20 15.68
N LYS A 408 -8.26 -4.27 16.05
CA LYS A 408 -7.65 -5.59 16.18
C LYS A 408 -8.21 -6.52 15.11
N ILE A 409 -7.32 -7.21 14.42
CA ILE A 409 -7.63 -8.21 13.40
C ILE A 409 -6.97 -9.51 13.82
N ASP A 410 -7.76 -10.53 14.09
CA ASP A 410 -7.27 -11.87 14.40
C ASP A 410 -7.64 -12.82 13.26
N ASN A 411 -6.65 -13.47 12.66
CA ASN A 411 -6.81 -14.42 11.57
C ASN A 411 -6.37 -15.81 11.99
N LYS A 412 -7.20 -16.81 11.73
CA LYS A 412 -6.79 -18.21 11.69
C LYS A 412 -6.58 -18.61 10.25
N VAL A 413 -5.37 -19.03 9.92
CA VAL A 413 -4.98 -19.39 8.57
C VAL A 413 -4.67 -20.89 8.51
N SER A 414 -5.11 -21.57 7.45
CA SER A 414 -4.87 -22.99 7.24
C SER A 414 -4.74 -23.31 5.76
N SER A 415 -3.95 -24.31 5.42
CA SER A 415 -3.93 -24.90 4.07
C SER A 415 -5.03 -25.94 3.84
N VAL A 416 -5.78 -26.31 4.89
CA VAL A 416 -6.94 -27.20 4.76
C VAL A 416 -8.15 -26.38 4.35
N VAL A 417 -8.74 -26.75 3.22
CA VAL A 417 -9.87 -26.04 2.63
C VAL A 417 -11.02 -27.01 2.38
N LYS A 418 -12.21 -26.60 2.78
CA LYS A 418 -13.46 -27.27 2.43
C LYS A 418 -14.52 -26.20 2.16
N ILE A 419 -14.97 -26.10 0.91
CA ILE A 419 -15.99 -25.15 0.48
C ILE A 419 -17.25 -25.94 0.16
N ASP A 420 -18.22 -25.91 1.08
CA ASP A 420 -19.52 -26.59 1.00
C ASP A 420 -20.62 -25.51 0.86
N GLU A 421 -20.74 -24.90 -0.30
CA GLU A 421 -21.80 -23.93 -0.59
C GLU A 421 -22.71 -24.50 -1.69
N ASP A 422 -24.02 -24.39 -1.47
CA ASP A 422 -25.03 -24.80 -2.42
C ASP A 422 -25.53 -23.63 -3.25
N THR A 423 -25.38 -23.71 -4.55
CA THR A 423 -25.87 -22.70 -5.52
C THR A 423 -27.15 -23.14 -6.23
N THR A 424 -27.74 -24.25 -5.80
CA THR A 424 -29.00 -24.75 -6.34
C THR A 424 -30.09 -23.67 -6.17
N GLY A 425 -30.77 -23.33 -7.26
CA GLY A 425 -31.78 -22.26 -7.26
C GLY A 425 -31.22 -20.84 -7.35
N ALA A 426 -29.95 -20.66 -7.72
CA ALA A 426 -29.39 -19.33 -7.98
C ALA A 426 -30.18 -18.58 -9.08
N ILE A 427 -30.45 -17.30 -8.81
CA ILE A 427 -31.27 -16.45 -9.69
C ILE A 427 -30.34 -15.77 -10.71
N LEU A 428 -30.70 -15.74 -11.99
CA LEU A 428 -29.98 -14.97 -13.00
C LEU A 428 -30.07 -13.47 -12.68
N ASN A 429 -28.95 -12.76 -12.80
CA ASN A 429 -28.88 -11.32 -12.52
C ASN A 429 -29.89 -10.51 -13.36
N SER A 430 -30.16 -10.95 -14.61
CA SER A 430 -31.17 -10.34 -15.50
C SER A 430 -32.62 -10.54 -15.04
N LYS A 431 -32.85 -11.45 -14.07
CA LYS A 431 -34.19 -11.74 -13.52
C LYS A 431 -34.42 -11.13 -12.14
N LEU A 432 -33.52 -10.23 -11.69
CA LEU A 432 -33.69 -9.52 -10.40
C LEU A 432 -34.90 -8.58 -10.46
N SER A 433 -35.68 -8.55 -9.38
CA SER A 433 -36.76 -7.59 -9.23
C SER A 433 -36.23 -6.16 -9.09
N ASN A 434 -37.00 -5.16 -9.54
CA ASN A 434 -36.66 -3.75 -9.37
C ASN A 434 -36.50 -3.37 -7.88
N ASP A 435 -37.26 -4.01 -6.99
CA ASP A 435 -37.12 -3.83 -5.54
C ASP A 435 -35.76 -4.29 -5.01
N ALA A 436 -35.29 -5.47 -5.44
CA ALA A 436 -33.97 -5.98 -5.08
C ALA A 436 -32.84 -5.07 -5.60
N VAL A 437 -32.96 -4.54 -6.82
CA VAL A 437 -32.01 -3.59 -7.40
C VAL A 437 -32.00 -2.29 -6.59
N SER A 438 -33.16 -1.76 -6.23
CA SER A 438 -33.31 -0.56 -5.41
C SER A 438 -32.74 -0.76 -3.99
N LYS A 439 -33.03 -1.87 -3.34
CA LYS A 439 -32.48 -2.23 -2.04
C LYS A 439 -30.95 -2.31 -2.06
N LYS A 440 -30.37 -2.92 -3.09
CA LYS A 440 -28.92 -2.96 -3.26
C LYS A 440 -28.31 -1.56 -3.38
N LYS A 441 -28.91 -0.68 -4.19
CA LYS A 441 -28.46 0.70 -4.38
C LYS A 441 -28.49 1.49 -3.07
N ASN A 442 -29.49 1.28 -2.24
CA ASN A 442 -29.69 2.01 -0.99
C ASN A 442 -28.95 1.38 0.23
N LEU A 443 -28.41 0.17 0.08
CA LEU A 443 -27.80 -0.56 1.19
C LEU A 443 -26.71 0.26 1.91
N TYR A 444 -25.79 0.85 1.17
CA TYR A 444 -24.71 1.64 1.75
C TYR A 444 -25.17 2.95 2.37
N ASN A 445 -26.19 3.59 1.79
CA ASN A 445 -26.81 4.78 2.38
C ASN A 445 -27.49 4.43 3.71
N ASN A 446 -28.16 3.30 3.79
CA ASN A 446 -28.83 2.83 5.00
C ASN A 446 -27.81 2.47 6.09
N LEU A 447 -26.67 1.88 5.74
CA LEU A 447 -25.59 1.62 6.68
C LEU A 447 -25.02 2.92 7.26
N ARG A 448 -24.74 3.90 6.39
CA ARG A 448 -24.25 5.22 6.82
C ARG A 448 -25.23 5.89 7.78
N VAL A 449 -26.53 5.88 7.48
CA VAL A 449 -27.56 6.45 8.35
C VAL A 449 -27.62 5.73 9.70
N ARG A 450 -27.42 4.42 9.75
CA ARG A 450 -27.35 3.66 11.01
C ARG A 450 -26.15 4.09 11.87
N TYR A 451 -24.99 4.30 11.29
CA TYR A 451 -23.82 4.77 12.04
C TYR A 451 -23.97 6.21 12.55
N GLU A 452 -24.70 7.06 11.82
CA GLU A 452 -24.85 8.49 12.15
C GLU A 452 -26.06 8.79 13.07
N LYS A 453 -27.13 7.96 13.03
CA LYS A 453 -28.43 8.30 13.62
C LYS A 453 -28.97 7.32 14.66
N ASN A 454 -28.53 6.08 14.69
CA ASN A 454 -29.06 5.07 15.60
C ASN A 454 -28.08 4.81 16.75
N GLY A 455 -28.02 5.78 17.68
CA GLY A 455 -27.64 5.53 19.03
C GLY A 455 -28.89 5.46 19.88
#